data_a879f56234427f10e902348be8752eed
#
_entry.id   a879f56234427f10e902348be8752eed
#
_cell.length_a   1.000
_cell.length_b   1.000
_cell.length_c   1.000
_cell.angle_alpha   90.00
_cell.angle_beta   90.00
_cell.angle_gamma   90.00
#
_symmetry.space_group_name_H-M   'P 1'
#
loop_
_entity.id
_entity.type
_entity.pdbx_description
1 polymer ?
#
loop_
_entity_poly.entity_id
_entity_poly.type
_entity_poly.pdbx_seq_one_letter_code
_entity_poly.pdbx_strand_id
1 'polypeptide(L)'
;GKALGGGMPIGAFTAASALMKVLEENPKLGHITTFGGNPVIAAAALANVEEIINSRLIDDIKSKEELFREHLQHPKIKQINGTGLMLAPIFDEEEIPTQLVHRCLKKGLLLFWLLWEKNAIRISPPLNISEQEIIAGCKIICQTLDEL
;
A
#
# COMPACT_ATOMS: atom_id res chain seq x y z
N GLY A 1 -8.79 3.06 -8.63
CA GLY A 1 -7.41 2.71 -8.97
C GLY A 1 -6.78 1.75 -7.97
N LYS A 2 -5.54 1.43 -8.18
CA LYS A 2 -4.74 0.54 -7.29
C LYS A 2 -5.42 -0.82 -7.05
N ALA A 3 -5.67 -1.16 -5.80
CA ALA A 3 -6.22 -2.47 -5.41
C ALA A 3 -7.72 -2.65 -5.69
N LEU A 4 -8.46 -1.61 -6.07
CA LEU A 4 -9.92 -1.67 -6.20
C LEU A 4 -10.40 -2.84 -7.06
N GLY A 5 -9.70 -3.13 -8.15
CA GLY A 5 -10.09 -4.17 -9.10
C GLY A 5 -9.65 -5.59 -8.77
N GLY A 6 -9.03 -5.83 -7.59
CA GLY A 6 -8.54 -7.16 -7.22
C GLY A 6 -7.57 -7.76 -8.26
N GLY A 7 -6.72 -6.93 -8.88
CA GLY A 7 -5.81 -7.28 -9.97
C GLY A 7 -6.26 -6.82 -11.36
N MET A 8 -7.53 -6.43 -11.53
CA MET A 8 -8.04 -5.89 -12.79
C MET A 8 -7.96 -4.35 -12.81
N PRO A 9 -7.70 -3.72 -13.98
CA PRO A 9 -7.54 -2.27 -14.09
C PRO A 9 -8.88 -1.55 -14.02
N ILE A 10 -9.17 -0.91 -12.89
CA ILE A 10 -10.38 -0.10 -12.67
C ILE A 10 -10.05 1.16 -11.87
N GLY A 11 -10.76 2.23 -12.17
CA GLY A 11 -10.81 3.43 -11.35
C GLY A 11 -12.26 3.83 -11.11
N ALA A 12 -12.51 4.49 -9.99
CA ALA A 12 -13.80 5.07 -9.65
C ALA A 12 -13.60 6.46 -9.07
N PHE A 13 -14.56 7.32 -9.32
CA PHE A 13 -14.70 8.60 -8.61
C PHE A 13 -16.15 8.78 -8.21
N THR A 14 -16.36 9.45 -7.11
CA THR A 14 -17.69 9.74 -6.56
C THR A 14 -17.78 11.22 -6.21
N ALA A 15 -18.95 11.81 -6.46
CA ALA A 15 -19.23 13.18 -6.08
C ALA A 15 -20.71 13.36 -5.73
N ALA A 16 -21.08 14.51 -5.20
CA ALA A 16 -22.49 14.85 -5.00
C ALA A 16 -23.26 14.80 -6.32
N SER A 17 -24.53 14.36 -6.29
CA SER A 17 -25.37 14.19 -7.48
C SER A 17 -25.42 15.43 -8.38
N ALA A 18 -25.44 16.63 -7.77
CA ALA A 18 -25.45 17.89 -8.55
C ALA A 18 -24.17 18.06 -9.39
N LEU A 19 -23.02 17.64 -8.90
CA LEU A 19 -21.76 17.68 -9.63
C LEU A 19 -21.71 16.58 -10.71
N MET A 20 -22.20 15.38 -10.40
CA MET A 20 -22.23 14.29 -11.38
C MET A 20 -23.13 14.62 -12.58
N LYS A 21 -24.25 15.31 -12.35
CA LYS A 21 -25.18 15.74 -13.42
C LYS A 21 -24.54 16.67 -14.44
N VAL A 22 -23.52 17.43 -14.08
CA VAL A 22 -22.79 18.29 -15.03
C VAL A 22 -22.14 17.48 -16.17
N LEU A 23 -21.85 16.20 -15.92
CA LEU A 23 -21.25 15.31 -16.91
C LEU A 23 -22.26 14.67 -17.88
N GLU A 24 -23.56 14.89 -17.68
CA GLU A 24 -24.61 14.24 -18.49
C GLU A 24 -24.83 14.92 -19.84
N GLU A 25 -24.65 16.26 -19.92
CA GLU A 25 -25.11 17.03 -21.06
C GLU A 25 -24.04 17.75 -21.88
N ASN A 26 -22.98 18.28 -21.27
CA ASN A 26 -22.05 19.19 -21.95
C ASN A 26 -20.56 18.89 -21.64
N PRO A 27 -19.84 18.12 -22.47
CA PRO A 27 -20.31 17.44 -23.69
C PRO A 27 -21.14 16.20 -23.38
N LYS A 28 -22.14 15.91 -24.23
CA LYS A 28 -22.95 14.69 -24.12
C LYS A 28 -22.03 13.45 -24.09
N LEU A 29 -22.19 12.59 -23.08
CA LEU A 29 -21.33 11.43 -22.84
C LEU A 29 -19.84 11.75 -22.61
N GLY A 30 -19.50 12.96 -22.17
CA GLY A 30 -18.11 13.39 -21.97
C GLY A 30 -17.34 12.66 -20.88
N HIS A 31 -18.02 11.86 -20.06
CA HIS A 31 -17.43 11.06 -18.97
C HIS A 31 -17.15 9.59 -19.34
N ILE A 32 -17.53 9.14 -20.55
CA ILE A 32 -17.34 7.74 -20.94
C ILE A 32 -15.89 7.45 -21.33
N THR A 33 -15.48 6.20 -21.09
CA THR A 33 -14.23 5.63 -21.57
C THR A 33 -14.52 4.30 -22.27
N THR A 34 -13.62 3.85 -23.14
CA THR A 34 -13.82 2.62 -23.93
C THR A 34 -14.13 1.40 -23.07
N PHE A 35 -13.47 1.27 -21.92
CA PHE A 35 -13.62 0.13 -21.01
C PHE A 35 -14.36 0.48 -19.71
N GLY A 36 -14.91 1.71 -19.59
CA GLY A 36 -15.67 2.12 -18.43
C GLY A 36 -16.91 1.26 -18.24
N GLY A 37 -17.10 0.72 -17.03
CA GLY A 37 -18.23 -0.17 -16.72
C GLY A 37 -18.11 -1.58 -17.31
N ASN A 38 -16.93 -2.02 -17.73
CA ASN A 38 -16.73 -3.39 -18.21
C ASN A 38 -17.19 -4.41 -17.16
N PRO A 39 -18.11 -5.33 -17.49
CA PRO A 39 -18.74 -6.21 -16.50
C PRO A 39 -17.77 -7.18 -15.82
N VAL A 40 -16.76 -7.66 -16.52
CA VAL A 40 -15.75 -8.57 -15.94
C VAL A 40 -14.91 -7.83 -14.91
N ILE A 41 -14.47 -6.62 -15.22
CA ILE A 41 -13.69 -5.78 -14.32
C ILE A 41 -14.54 -5.33 -13.13
N ALA A 42 -15.81 -4.98 -13.36
CA ALA A 42 -16.73 -4.60 -12.29
C ALA A 42 -17.02 -5.77 -11.34
N ALA A 43 -17.17 -6.99 -11.85
CA ALA A 43 -17.34 -8.18 -11.03
C ALA A 43 -16.10 -8.47 -10.17
N ALA A 44 -14.91 -8.31 -10.74
CA ALA A 44 -13.66 -8.46 -9.96
C ALA A 44 -13.54 -7.41 -8.85
N ALA A 45 -13.91 -6.15 -9.15
CA ALA A 45 -13.92 -5.09 -8.15
C ALA A 45 -14.95 -5.34 -7.04
N LEU A 46 -16.14 -5.82 -7.40
CA LEU A 46 -17.18 -6.18 -6.43
C LEU A 46 -16.71 -7.27 -5.49
N ALA A 47 -16.17 -8.37 -6.02
CA ALA A 47 -15.65 -9.47 -5.21
C ALA A 47 -14.53 -9.03 -4.26
N ASN A 48 -13.62 -8.16 -4.73
CA ASN A 48 -12.56 -7.61 -3.88
C ASN A 48 -13.10 -6.72 -2.76
N VAL A 49 -14.09 -5.88 -3.03
CA VAL A 49 -14.73 -5.02 -2.03
C VAL A 49 -15.52 -5.86 -1.02
N GLU A 50 -16.28 -6.85 -1.49
CA GLU A 50 -17.04 -7.77 -0.63
C GLU A 50 -16.11 -8.56 0.30
N GLU A 51 -14.96 -9.05 -0.19
CA GLU A 51 -13.96 -9.72 0.65
C GLU A 51 -13.46 -8.80 1.76
N ILE A 52 -13.13 -7.56 1.45
CA ILE A 52 -12.64 -6.59 2.44
C ILE A 52 -13.72 -6.26 3.49
N ILE A 53 -14.99 -6.12 3.07
CA ILE A 53 -16.09 -5.75 3.98
C ILE A 53 -16.49 -6.94 4.86
N ASN A 54 -16.53 -8.14 4.30
CA ASN A 54 -17.05 -9.33 4.98
C ASN A 54 -16.00 -10.10 5.78
N SER A 55 -14.71 -9.82 5.53
CA SER A 55 -13.61 -10.43 6.27
C SER A 55 -13.19 -9.58 7.47
N ARG A 56 -12.31 -10.14 8.32
CA ARG A 56 -11.71 -9.43 9.44
C ARG A 56 -10.42 -8.68 9.07
N LEU A 57 -10.10 -8.54 7.79
CA LEU A 57 -8.84 -7.93 7.32
C LEU A 57 -8.63 -6.51 7.86
N ILE A 58 -9.71 -5.72 7.97
CA ILE A 58 -9.64 -4.35 8.49
C ILE A 58 -9.48 -4.34 10.02
N ASP A 59 -10.12 -5.26 10.72
CA ASP A 59 -10.07 -5.33 12.19
C ASP A 59 -8.65 -5.61 12.70
N ASP A 60 -7.88 -6.41 11.97
CA ASP A 60 -6.54 -6.84 12.33
C ASP A 60 -5.44 -5.81 11.97
N ILE A 61 -5.77 -4.72 11.28
CA ILE A 61 -4.77 -3.74 10.80
C ILE A 61 -4.02 -3.10 11.97
N LYS A 62 -4.71 -2.77 13.06
CA LYS A 62 -4.08 -2.11 14.21
C LYS A 62 -3.06 -3.01 14.89
N SER A 63 -3.39 -4.27 15.13
CA SER A 63 -2.46 -5.24 15.73
C SER A 63 -1.25 -5.51 14.83
N LYS A 64 -1.46 -5.56 13.52
CA LYS A 64 -0.37 -5.69 12.53
C LYS A 64 0.53 -4.45 12.50
N GLU A 65 -0.02 -3.24 12.61
CA GLU A 65 0.77 -2.02 12.76
C GLU A 65 1.64 -2.06 14.01
N GLU A 66 1.05 -2.42 15.15
CA GLU A 66 1.78 -2.55 16.43
C GLU A 66 2.93 -3.55 16.31
N LEU A 67 2.70 -4.68 15.65
CA LEU A 67 3.71 -5.70 15.40
C LEU A 67 4.87 -5.18 14.53
N PHE A 68 4.57 -4.43 13.46
CA PHE A 68 5.60 -3.75 12.66
C PHE A 68 6.43 -2.79 13.52
N ARG A 69 5.78 -1.97 14.34
CA ARG A 69 6.47 -0.99 15.18
C ARG A 69 7.32 -1.65 16.27
N GLU A 70 6.88 -2.77 16.81
CA GLU A 70 7.63 -3.56 17.78
C GLU A 70 8.89 -4.17 17.16
N HIS A 71 8.79 -4.73 15.96
CA HIS A 71 9.90 -5.45 15.33
C HIS A 71 10.81 -4.60 14.44
N LEU A 72 10.42 -3.38 14.08
CA LEU A 72 11.26 -2.43 13.34
C LEU A 72 11.99 -1.47 14.30
N GLN A 73 12.69 -2.03 15.28
CA GLN A 73 13.53 -1.28 16.22
C GLN A 73 14.99 -1.40 15.79
N HIS A 74 15.58 -0.29 15.31
CA HIS A 74 16.96 -0.24 14.88
C HIS A 74 17.53 1.18 15.05
N PRO A 75 18.81 1.37 15.50
CA PRO A 75 19.38 2.70 15.72
C PRO A 75 19.37 3.63 14.50
N LYS A 76 19.43 3.08 13.30
CA LYS A 76 19.35 3.86 12.05
C LYS A 76 17.94 4.29 11.66
N ILE A 77 16.91 3.75 12.30
CA ILE A 77 15.52 4.18 12.10
C ILE A 77 15.21 5.31 13.07
N LYS A 78 15.10 6.52 12.55
CA LYS A 78 14.83 7.73 13.35
C LYS A 78 13.39 7.75 13.89
N GLN A 79 12.44 7.41 13.04
CA GLN A 79 11.02 7.32 13.34
C GLN A 79 10.29 6.48 12.30
N ILE A 80 9.08 6.04 12.63
CA ILE A 80 8.19 5.35 11.69
C ILE A 80 6.91 6.18 11.57
N ASN A 81 6.74 6.83 10.42
CA ASN A 81 5.53 7.58 10.07
C ASN A 81 4.47 6.67 9.48
N GLY A 82 3.23 7.16 9.43
CA GLY A 82 2.10 6.43 8.85
C GLY A 82 1.20 5.78 9.88
N THR A 83 0.21 5.06 9.39
CA THR A 83 -0.78 4.33 10.19
C THR A 83 -1.23 3.07 9.49
N GLY A 84 -1.67 2.09 10.24
CA GLY A 84 -2.10 0.79 9.72
C GLY A 84 -0.97 0.10 8.95
N LEU A 85 -1.29 -0.40 7.77
CA LEU A 85 -0.33 -1.04 6.87
C LEU A 85 0.24 -0.09 5.79
N MET A 86 0.27 1.21 6.08
CA MET A 86 0.97 2.22 5.27
C MET A 86 2.00 2.93 6.15
N LEU A 87 3.18 2.34 6.29
CA LEU A 87 4.24 2.81 7.17
C LEU A 87 5.45 3.29 6.36
N ALA A 88 6.15 4.27 6.92
CA ALA A 88 7.35 4.85 6.35
C ALA A 88 8.44 4.99 7.42
N PRO A 89 9.34 4.02 7.57
CA PRO A 89 10.58 4.19 8.31
C PRO A 89 11.43 5.29 7.70
N ILE A 90 11.86 6.25 8.53
CA ILE A 90 12.67 7.41 8.18
C ILE A 90 14.10 7.20 8.67
N PHE A 91 15.05 7.55 7.84
CA PHE A 91 16.49 7.47 8.11
C PHE A 91 17.12 8.86 8.10
N ASP A 92 18.29 9.04 8.71
CA ASP A 92 18.99 10.32 8.67
C ASP A 92 19.79 10.51 7.36
N GLU A 93 20.23 9.42 6.74
CA GLU A 93 21.06 9.43 5.53
C GLU A 93 20.23 9.06 4.29
N GLU A 94 20.32 9.87 3.21
CA GLU A 94 19.56 9.66 1.96
C GLU A 94 19.97 8.38 1.20
N GLU A 95 21.14 7.84 1.44
CA GLU A 95 21.65 6.63 0.79
C GLU A 95 21.07 5.34 1.37
N ILE A 96 20.68 5.34 2.63
CA ILE A 96 20.18 4.15 3.34
C ILE A 96 18.96 3.54 2.64
N PRO A 97 17.90 4.29 2.29
CA PRO A 97 16.73 3.71 1.61
C PRO A 97 17.07 2.96 0.33
N THR A 98 17.94 3.53 -0.49
CA THR A 98 18.32 2.92 -1.78
C THR A 98 19.13 1.63 -1.56
N GLN A 99 20.12 1.66 -0.67
CA GLN A 99 20.91 0.48 -0.36
C GLN A 99 20.05 -0.62 0.28
N LEU A 100 19.16 -0.23 1.19
CA LEU A 100 18.25 -1.14 1.88
C LEU A 100 17.30 -1.85 0.90
N VAL A 101 16.65 -1.11 -0.01
CA VAL A 101 15.78 -1.69 -1.04
C VAL A 101 16.52 -2.72 -1.89
N HIS A 102 17.72 -2.38 -2.37
CA HIS A 102 18.49 -3.28 -3.23
C HIS A 102 19.01 -4.52 -2.51
N ARG A 103 19.44 -4.39 -1.25
CA ARG A 103 19.95 -5.52 -0.46
C ARG A 103 18.83 -6.42 0.03
N CYS A 104 17.71 -5.86 0.48
CA CYS A 104 16.53 -6.62 0.87
C CYS A 104 15.95 -7.43 -0.30
N LEU A 105 15.95 -6.86 -1.51
CA LEU A 105 15.53 -7.60 -2.72
C LEU A 105 16.36 -8.87 -2.92
N LYS A 106 17.69 -8.81 -2.73
CA LYS A 106 18.57 -9.99 -2.82
C LYS A 106 18.30 -11.03 -1.73
N LYS A 107 17.72 -10.62 -0.60
CA LYS A 107 17.30 -11.49 0.50
C LYS A 107 15.84 -11.96 0.37
N GLY A 108 15.17 -11.67 -0.76
CA GLY A 108 13.80 -12.09 -1.02
C GLY A 108 12.71 -11.17 -0.45
N LEU A 109 13.07 -9.97 0.03
CA LEU A 109 12.11 -8.99 0.52
C LEU A 109 12.00 -7.80 -0.43
N LEU A 110 10.82 -7.63 -1.03
CA LEU A 110 10.52 -6.50 -1.89
C LEU A 110 10.10 -5.29 -1.04
N LEU A 111 10.93 -4.27 -1.04
CA LEU A 111 10.65 -2.96 -0.46
C LEU A 111 10.52 -1.92 -1.57
N PHE A 112 10.01 -0.74 -1.21
CA PHE A 112 9.85 0.36 -2.16
C PHE A 112 10.28 1.70 -1.57
N TRP A 113 10.78 2.59 -2.43
CA TRP A 113 11.06 3.98 -2.08
C TRP A 113 9.77 4.74 -1.80
N LEU A 114 9.85 5.78 -0.98
CA LEU A 114 8.79 6.76 -0.85
C LEU A 114 9.04 7.91 -1.84
N LEU A 115 8.05 8.20 -2.71
CA LEU A 115 8.24 9.05 -3.90
C LEU A 115 8.72 10.48 -3.60
N TRP A 116 8.29 11.05 -2.47
CA TRP A 116 8.52 12.46 -2.13
C TRP A 116 9.42 12.66 -0.92
N GLU A 117 9.84 11.56 -0.28
CA GLU A 117 10.75 11.56 0.85
C GLU A 117 11.92 10.61 0.59
N LYS A 118 13.07 11.19 0.30
CA LYS A 118 14.26 10.43 -0.08
C LYS A 118 14.84 9.59 1.06
N ASN A 119 14.63 10.06 2.30
CA ASN A 119 15.13 9.41 3.50
C ASN A 119 14.20 8.30 4.02
N ALA A 120 13.26 7.82 3.22
CA ALA A 120 12.27 6.86 3.65
C ALA A 120 12.11 5.67 2.72
N ILE A 121 11.76 4.53 3.30
CA ILE A 121 11.17 3.40 2.57
C ILE A 121 9.68 3.34 2.84
N ARG A 122 8.94 2.71 1.92
CA ARG A 122 7.52 2.43 2.09
C ARG A 122 7.29 0.97 2.44
N ILE A 123 6.53 0.75 3.50
CA ILE A 123 5.99 -0.55 3.89
C ILE A 123 4.48 -0.50 3.65
N SER A 124 4.01 -1.29 2.69
CA SER A 124 2.59 -1.38 2.32
C SER A 124 2.27 -2.81 1.86
N PRO A 125 2.29 -3.77 2.78
CA PRO A 125 1.99 -5.16 2.48
C PRO A 125 0.51 -5.36 2.17
N PRO A 126 0.11 -6.53 1.62
CA PRO A 126 -1.30 -6.88 1.48
C PRO A 126 -1.97 -7.00 2.85
N LEU A 127 -3.29 -6.73 2.91
CA LEU A 127 -4.05 -6.76 4.18
C LEU A 127 -4.04 -8.13 4.87
N ASN A 128 -3.91 -9.20 4.10
CA ASN A 128 -3.88 -10.58 4.59
C ASN A 128 -2.48 -11.06 5.00
N ILE A 129 -1.48 -10.19 5.08
CA ILE A 129 -0.14 -10.55 5.57
C ILE A 129 -0.25 -11.21 6.96
N SER A 130 0.46 -12.30 7.16
CA SER A 130 0.52 -13.00 8.46
C SER A 130 1.51 -12.36 9.43
N GLU A 131 1.34 -12.61 10.72
CA GLU A 131 2.27 -12.15 11.74
C GLU A 131 3.69 -12.68 11.52
N GLN A 132 3.82 -13.96 11.11
CA GLN A 132 5.11 -14.56 10.80
C GLN A 132 5.82 -13.86 9.64
N GLU A 133 5.09 -13.47 8.60
CA GLU A 133 5.65 -12.72 7.47
C GLU A 133 6.07 -11.31 7.89
N ILE A 134 5.31 -10.65 8.75
CA ILE A 134 5.68 -9.35 9.34
C ILE A 134 7.01 -9.47 10.09
N ILE A 135 7.10 -10.41 11.02
CA ILE A 135 8.30 -10.64 11.83
C ILE A 135 9.50 -10.98 10.94
N ALA A 136 9.32 -11.87 9.97
CA ALA A 136 10.38 -12.25 9.03
C ALA A 136 10.86 -11.06 8.19
N GLY A 137 9.94 -10.25 7.67
CA GLY A 137 10.25 -9.05 6.90
C GLY A 137 11.00 -8.01 7.73
N CYS A 138 10.54 -7.73 8.94
CA CYS A 138 11.22 -6.82 9.88
C CYS A 138 12.63 -7.29 10.21
N LYS A 139 12.80 -8.59 10.46
CA LYS A 139 14.12 -9.18 10.71
C LYS A 139 15.08 -8.98 9.54
N ILE A 140 14.63 -9.20 8.30
CA ILE A 140 15.45 -8.98 7.10
C ILE A 140 15.85 -7.49 7.00
N ILE A 141 14.94 -6.58 7.28
CA ILE A 141 15.22 -5.14 7.26
C ILE A 141 16.29 -4.79 8.29
N CYS A 142 16.10 -5.16 9.56
CA CYS A 142 17.04 -4.85 10.63
C CYS A 142 18.43 -5.46 10.38
N GLN A 143 18.52 -6.74 10.00
CA GLN A 143 19.77 -7.38 9.63
C GLN A 143 20.47 -6.71 8.44
N THR A 144 19.69 -6.19 7.50
CA THR A 144 20.26 -5.46 6.36
C THR A 144 20.79 -4.09 6.78
N LEU A 145 20.12 -3.43 7.72
CA LEU A 145 20.60 -2.17 8.31
C LEU A 145 21.89 -2.34 9.13
N ASP A 146 22.08 -3.50 9.78
CA ASP A 146 23.34 -3.84 10.46
C ASP A 146 24.54 -3.93 9.49
N GLU A 147 24.26 -4.29 8.21
CA GLU A 147 25.28 -4.45 7.17
C GLU A 147 25.59 -3.14 6.41
N LEU A 148 24.87 -2.06 6.68
CA LEU A 148 25.04 -0.73 6.07
C LEU A 148 25.87 0.19 6.94
#